data_25c809d8ba6ac3550a947d05823d401c
#
_entry.id   25c809d8ba6ac3550a947d05823d401c
#
_cell.length_a   1.000
_cell.length_b   1.000
_cell.length_c   1.000
_cell.angle_alpha   90.00
_cell.angle_beta   90.00
_cell.angle_gamma   90.00
#
_symmetry.space_group_name_H-M   'P 1'
#
loop_
_entity.id
_entity.type
_entity.pdbx_description
1 polymer ?
#
loop_
_entity_poly.entity_id
_entity_poly.type
_entity_poly.pdbx_seq_one_letter_code
_entity_poly.pdbx_strand_id
1 'polypeptide(L)'
;MGQTYHLKNVIYFPSFHIVGGVETYCYEMALKFGKDYDITIVYKQGDPNQMQRLREVTRVIKFHDGDKIVCDVFLFGWGWDILDSVEAKEYVQTYHADFKARGISPCMDKRVTKRYGVAENTTKGIREHFDIEVSTMYNPYTPKKPRKVLHLISATRLSPDKGYNRMLKLADALEKADIPYLWTIYTDKPQDTGHDSMGCLKPRLDILDFVAKADYLVQLSDSEGYSYSIVEALSVGTPVICTAFGVAAEQGVENGKTGFILPFDMSDIPVDAIYKGVKKFKCEPRESHYEEILAPGKSEYTYNPDDKVTVKVLKNFFDLEREQMSIQGTKYEVTRSRAKYLEGMNLVETME
;
A
#
# COMPACT_ATOMS: atom_id res chain seq x y z
N MET A 1 5.82 -35.15 -25.57
CA MET A 1 6.30 -34.48 -26.81
C MET A 1 6.04 -33.00 -26.62
N GLY A 2 7.03 -32.14 -26.91
CA GLY A 2 6.85 -30.67 -26.82
C GLY A 2 5.91 -30.19 -27.93
N GLN A 3 5.29 -29.03 -27.72
CA GLN A 3 4.38 -28.37 -28.63
C GLN A 3 5.13 -27.40 -29.54
N THR A 4 4.73 -27.25 -30.79
CA THR A 4 5.22 -26.22 -31.67
C THR A 4 4.18 -25.09 -31.75
N TYR A 5 4.58 -23.86 -31.42
CA TYR A 5 3.76 -22.66 -31.47
C TYR A 5 4.11 -21.84 -32.71
N HIS A 6 3.12 -21.51 -33.53
CA HIS A 6 3.25 -20.60 -34.67
C HIS A 6 2.66 -19.23 -34.27
N LEU A 7 3.52 -18.22 -34.16
CA LEU A 7 3.19 -16.91 -33.59
C LEU A 7 3.66 -15.79 -34.50
N LYS A 8 3.28 -14.55 -34.19
CA LYS A 8 3.74 -13.35 -34.92
C LYS A 8 4.87 -12.67 -34.16
N ASN A 9 4.54 -11.94 -33.12
CA ASN A 9 5.48 -11.20 -32.30
C ASN A 9 5.54 -11.84 -30.92
N VAL A 10 6.68 -12.36 -30.55
CA VAL A 10 6.90 -13.00 -29.25
C VAL A 10 7.73 -12.08 -28.38
N ILE A 11 7.28 -11.86 -27.16
CA ILE A 11 8.07 -11.22 -26.10
C ILE A 11 8.38 -12.31 -25.06
N TYR A 12 9.66 -12.60 -24.89
CA TYR A 12 10.12 -13.63 -23.96
C TYR A 12 10.92 -13.07 -22.80
N PHE A 13 10.48 -13.46 -21.60
CA PHE A 13 11.26 -13.36 -20.37
C PHE A 13 11.10 -14.66 -19.58
N PRO A 14 12.20 -15.23 -19.03
CA PRO A 14 12.12 -16.54 -18.37
C PRO A 14 11.30 -16.53 -17.09
N SER A 15 11.22 -15.39 -16.39
CA SER A 15 10.49 -15.26 -15.12
C SER A 15 9.78 -13.93 -15.00
N PHE A 16 8.60 -13.99 -14.36
CA PHE A 16 7.79 -12.83 -13.99
C PHE A 16 7.47 -12.87 -12.49
N HIS A 17 7.71 -11.77 -11.81
CA HIS A 17 7.33 -11.56 -10.42
C HIS A 17 5.98 -10.84 -10.32
N ILE A 18 5.44 -10.69 -9.11
CA ILE A 18 4.18 -9.95 -8.92
C ILE A 18 4.36 -8.46 -9.20
N VAL A 19 5.54 -7.91 -8.93
CA VAL A 19 5.90 -6.50 -9.14
C VAL A 19 7.28 -6.40 -9.78
N GLY A 20 7.39 -5.61 -10.86
CA GLY A 20 8.67 -5.34 -11.49
C GLY A 20 8.55 -4.48 -12.76
N GLY A 21 9.69 -3.93 -13.20
CA GLY A 21 9.74 -3.08 -14.39
C GLY A 21 9.47 -3.84 -15.69
N VAL A 22 9.95 -5.09 -15.78
CA VAL A 22 9.73 -5.94 -16.96
C VAL A 22 8.29 -6.39 -17.06
N GLU A 23 7.65 -6.70 -15.95
CA GLU A 23 6.23 -7.02 -15.86
C GLU A 23 5.38 -5.87 -16.38
N THR A 24 5.70 -4.65 -15.96
CA THR A 24 5.05 -3.43 -16.45
C THR A 24 5.33 -3.20 -17.94
N TYR A 25 6.58 -3.38 -18.37
CA TYR A 25 6.95 -3.27 -19.78
C TYR A 25 6.14 -4.23 -20.67
N CYS A 26 6.06 -5.50 -20.32
CA CYS A 26 5.29 -6.49 -21.08
C CYS A 26 3.80 -6.15 -21.15
N TYR A 27 3.23 -5.70 -20.02
CA TYR A 27 1.84 -5.23 -19.99
C TYR A 27 1.61 -4.01 -20.88
N GLU A 28 2.47 -2.99 -20.82
CA GLU A 28 2.34 -1.77 -21.62
C GLU A 28 2.59 -2.03 -23.11
N MET A 29 3.50 -2.96 -23.47
CA MET A 29 3.68 -3.42 -24.84
C MET A 29 2.40 -4.04 -25.40
N ALA A 30 1.80 -4.96 -24.64
CA ALA A 30 0.56 -5.62 -25.03
C ALA A 30 -0.63 -4.63 -25.12
N LEU A 31 -0.76 -3.76 -24.12
CA LEU A 31 -1.84 -2.77 -24.05
C LEU A 31 -1.79 -1.76 -25.22
N LYS A 32 -0.59 -1.27 -25.51
CA LYS A 32 -0.39 -0.21 -26.50
C LYS A 32 -0.39 -0.74 -27.95
N PHE A 33 0.24 -1.88 -28.16
CA PHE A 33 0.49 -2.40 -29.51
C PHE A 33 -0.29 -3.68 -29.85
N GLY A 34 -0.87 -4.37 -28.83
CA GLY A 34 -1.51 -5.67 -29.03
C GLY A 34 -2.74 -5.66 -29.96
N LYS A 35 -3.34 -4.49 -30.19
CA LYS A 35 -4.47 -4.34 -31.15
C LYS A 35 -4.03 -4.40 -32.61
N ASP A 36 -2.84 -3.86 -32.90
CA ASP A 36 -2.33 -3.71 -34.27
C ASP A 36 -1.29 -4.79 -34.60
N TYR A 37 -0.67 -5.37 -33.57
CA TYR A 37 0.37 -6.39 -33.68
C TYR A 37 -0.01 -7.59 -32.83
N ASP A 38 -0.09 -8.77 -33.42
CA ASP A 38 -0.37 -10.01 -32.68
C ASP A 38 0.83 -10.34 -31.76
N ILE A 39 0.77 -9.83 -30.52
CA ILE A 39 1.80 -10.02 -29.48
C ILE A 39 1.44 -11.23 -28.63
N THR A 40 2.40 -12.09 -28.40
CA THR A 40 2.31 -13.21 -27.43
C THR A 40 3.45 -13.10 -26.44
N ILE A 41 3.13 -13.14 -25.13
CA ILE A 41 4.11 -13.20 -24.07
C ILE A 41 4.41 -14.66 -23.75
N VAL A 42 5.70 -15.02 -23.74
CA VAL A 42 6.17 -16.37 -23.43
C VAL A 42 7.07 -16.33 -22.18
N TYR A 43 6.89 -17.30 -21.29
CA TYR A 43 7.60 -17.38 -20.01
C TYR A 43 7.82 -18.82 -19.54
N LYS A 44 8.76 -19.06 -18.62
CA LYS A 44 8.95 -20.35 -17.95
C LYS A 44 8.33 -20.38 -16.56
N GLN A 45 8.55 -19.32 -15.76
CA GLN A 45 8.06 -19.19 -14.40
C GLN A 45 7.36 -17.84 -14.23
N GLY A 46 6.28 -17.79 -13.45
CA GLY A 46 5.56 -16.54 -13.24
C GLY A 46 4.58 -16.58 -12.08
N ASP A 47 4.46 -15.46 -11.39
CA ASP A 47 3.45 -15.26 -10.36
C ASP A 47 2.04 -15.39 -10.97
N PRO A 48 1.12 -16.16 -10.36
CA PRO A 48 -0.21 -16.39 -10.90
C PRO A 48 -1.01 -15.11 -11.17
N ASN A 49 -0.95 -14.13 -10.27
CA ASN A 49 -1.69 -12.87 -10.39
C ASN A 49 -1.13 -12.01 -11.52
N GLN A 50 0.21 -11.97 -11.67
CA GLN A 50 0.85 -11.27 -12.79
C GLN A 50 0.51 -11.93 -14.12
N MET A 51 0.50 -13.28 -14.18
CA MET A 51 0.10 -14.00 -15.39
C MET A 51 -1.37 -13.76 -15.73
N GLN A 52 -2.25 -13.68 -14.74
CA GLN A 52 -3.66 -13.32 -14.95
C GLN A 52 -3.79 -11.92 -15.55
N ARG A 53 -3.12 -10.94 -14.96
CA ARG A 53 -3.08 -9.56 -15.46
C ARG A 53 -2.62 -9.46 -16.92
N LEU A 54 -1.60 -10.21 -17.31
CA LEU A 54 -1.12 -10.24 -18.69
C LEU A 54 -2.12 -10.90 -19.64
N ARG A 55 -2.85 -11.94 -19.21
CA ARG A 55 -3.90 -12.59 -20.00
C ARG A 55 -5.09 -11.69 -20.33
N GLU A 56 -5.31 -10.64 -19.54
CA GLU A 56 -6.37 -9.64 -19.83
C GLU A 56 -6.06 -8.79 -21.06
N VAL A 57 -4.79 -8.67 -21.44
CA VAL A 57 -4.35 -7.77 -22.53
C VAL A 57 -3.73 -8.50 -23.72
N THR A 58 -3.30 -9.77 -23.57
CA THR A 58 -2.67 -10.52 -24.66
C THR A 58 -2.66 -12.03 -24.39
N ARG A 59 -2.27 -12.79 -25.41
CA ARG A 59 -1.98 -14.23 -25.27
C ARG A 59 -0.74 -14.44 -24.42
N VAL A 60 -0.81 -15.36 -23.47
CA VAL A 60 0.30 -15.71 -22.57
C VAL A 60 0.53 -17.23 -22.60
N ILE A 61 1.75 -17.64 -22.93
CA ILE A 61 2.13 -19.06 -23.08
C ILE A 61 3.23 -19.38 -22.07
N LYS A 62 3.02 -20.45 -21.30
CA LYS A 62 4.08 -21.05 -20.50
C LYS A 62 4.89 -21.98 -21.38
N PHE A 63 6.18 -21.73 -21.52
CA PHE A 63 7.11 -22.55 -22.29
C PHE A 63 7.61 -23.70 -21.44
N HIS A 64 7.55 -24.90 -21.99
CA HIS A 64 8.03 -26.13 -21.37
C HIS A 64 9.21 -26.70 -22.17
N ASP A 65 10.04 -27.49 -21.50
CA ASP A 65 11.16 -28.15 -22.16
C ASP A 65 10.64 -29.06 -23.28
N GLY A 66 11.26 -28.94 -24.46
CA GLY A 66 10.85 -29.60 -25.67
C GLY A 66 9.86 -28.87 -26.55
N ASP A 67 9.29 -27.73 -26.08
CA ASP A 67 8.47 -26.87 -26.92
C ASP A 67 9.32 -26.13 -27.97
N LYS A 68 8.69 -25.75 -29.07
CA LYS A 68 9.30 -24.96 -30.15
C LYS A 68 8.46 -23.73 -30.45
N ILE A 69 9.12 -22.63 -30.82
CA ILE A 69 8.50 -21.40 -31.27
C ILE A 69 8.94 -21.11 -32.69
N VAL A 70 7.96 -20.89 -33.59
CA VAL A 70 8.15 -20.36 -34.94
C VAL A 70 7.46 -19.01 -34.99
N CYS A 71 8.20 -17.91 -35.25
CA CYS A 71 7.59 -16.58 -35.24
C CYS A 71 8.22 -15.60 -36.26
N ASP A 72 7.60 -14.45 -36.43
CA ASP A 72 8.17 -13.41 -37.27
C ASP A 72 9.22 -12.62 -36.46
N VAL A 73 8.92 -12.20 -35.23
CA VAL A 73 9.82 -11.45 -34.36
C VAL A 73 9.90 -12.14 -33.01
N PHE A 74 11.13 -12.40 -32.55
CA PHE A 74 11.42 -12.87 -31.21
C PHE A 74 12.18 -11.79 -30.42
N LEU A 75 11.48 -11.13 -29.51
CA LEU A 75 12.02 -10.09 -28.65
C LEU A 75 12.26 -10.65 -27.25
N PHE A 76 13.45 -10.46 -26.69
CA PHE A 76 13.81 -10.95 -25.37
C PHE A 76 14.77 -9.98 -24.64
N GLY A 77 14.77 -10.02 -23.31
CA GLY A 77 15.68 -9.22 -22.48
C GLY A 77 16.87 -10.04 -22.01
N TRP A 78 16.58 -11.06 -21.23
CA TRP A 78 17.56 -12.05 -20.76
C TRP A 78 16.94 -13.47 -20.89
N GLY A 79 17.73 -14.50 -20.57
CA GLY A 79 17.24 -15.88 -20.67
C GLY A 79 17.20 -16.36 -22.10
N TRP A 80 18.33 -16.23 -22.82
CA TRP A 80 18.49 -16.76 -24.18
C TRP A 80 18.71 -18.27 -24.27
N ASP A 81 18.50 -18.98 -23.17
CA ASP A 81 18.58 -20.43 -23.04
C ASP A 81 17.59 -21.20 -23.92
N ILE A 82 16.54 -20.53 -24.42
CA ILE A 82 15.55 -21.16 -25.33
C ILE A 82 15.82 -20.86 -26.82
N LEU A 83 16.87 -20.10 -27.17
CA LEU A 83 17.11 -19.68 -28.56
C LEU A 83 17.20 -20.86 -29.55
N ASP A 84 17.69 -22.01 -29.14
CA ASP A 84 17.77 -23.19 -30.00
C ASP A 84 16.40 -23.86 -30.21
N SER A 85 15.41 -23.48 -29.42
CA SER A 85 14.01 -23.90 -29.60
C SER A 85 13.17 -22.85 -30.35
N VAL A 86 13.81 -21.76 -30.83
CA VAL A 86 13.13 -20.66 -31.52
C VAL A 86 13.63 -20.55 -32.96
N GLU A 87 12.69 -20.51 -33.90
CA GLU A 87 12.90 -20.14 -35.29
C GLU A 87 12.16 -18.82 -35.54
N ALA A 88 12.91 -17.72 -35.72
CA ALA A 88 12.36 -16.39 -35.96
C ALA A 88 12.97 -15.75 -37.21
N LYS A 89 12.20 -14.92 -37.91
CA LYS A 89 12.76 -14.09 -38.99
C LYS A 89 13.66 -12.99 -38.45
N GLU A 90 13.34 -12.48 -37.26
CA GLU A 90 14.08 -11.43 -36.59
C GLU A 90 14.22 -11.71 -35.08
N TYR A 91 15.45 -11.61 -34.58
CA TYR A 91 15.79 -11.74 -33.16
C TYR A 91 16.21 -10.38 -32.62
N VAL A 92 15.53 -9.92 -31.58
CA VAL A 92 15.68 -8.58 -30.98
C VAL A 92 15.99 -8.72 -29.50
N GLN A 93 17.14 -8.20 -29.06
CA GLN A 93 17.45 -8.12 -27.63
C GLN A 93 17.19 -6.72 -27.07
N THR A 94 16.50 -6.64 -25.94
CA THR A 94 16.26 -5.40 -25.19
C THR A 94 16.96 -5.44 -23.82
N TYR A 95 17.57 -4.32 -23.44
CA TYR A 95 18.33 -4.21 -22.19
C TYR A 95 17.56 -3.40 -21.17
N HIS A 96 16.95 -4.08 -20.19
CA HIS A 96 16.13 -3.49 -19.13
C HIS A 96 16.90 -3.23 -17.83
N ALA A 97 18.22 -3.35 -17.86
CA ALA A 97 19.08 -3.12 -16.71
C ALA A 97 20.45 -2.65 -17.15
N ASP A 98 21.20 -2.08 -16.24
CA ASP A 98 22.64 -1.85 -16.42
C ASP A 98 23.38 -3.20 -16.31
N PHE A 99 23.70 -3.79 -17.45
CA PHE A 99 24.34 -5.10 -17.55
C PHE A 99 25.76 -5.06 -16.97
N LYS A 100 26.48 -3.95 -17.14
CA LYS A 100 27.81 -3.77 -16.55
C LYS A 100 27.73 -3.83 -15.03
N ALA A 101 26.87 -3.02 -14.42
CA ALA A 101 26.71 -2.99 -12.96
C ALA A 101 26.23 -4.34 -12.38
N ARG A 102 25.52 -5.13 -13.18
CA ARG A 102 25.03 -6.45 -12.75
C ARG A 102 25.95 -7.61 -13.12
N GLY A 103 27.07 -7.36 -13.81
CA GLY A 103 27.96 -8.41 -14.29
C GLY A 103 27.30 -9.37 -15.30
N ILE A 104 26.34 -8.88 -16.08
CA ILE A 104 25.62 -9.66 -17.09
C ILE A 104 26.18 -9.32 -18.46
N SER A 105 26.51 -10.35 -19.26
CA SER A 105 26.93 -10.15 -20.66
C SER A 105 25.72 -10.15 -21.60
N PRO A 106 25.76 -9.39 -22.72
CA PRO A 106 24.78 -9.49 -23.78
C PRO A 106 24.75 -10.87 -24.43
N CYS A 107 23.64 -11.21 -25.08
CA CYS A 107 23.60 -12.38 -25.94
C CYS A 107 24.45 -12.13 -27.20
N MET A 108 25.46 -12.93 -27.40
CA MET A 108 26.38 -12.84 -28.56
C MET A 108 26.00 -13.77 -29.73
N ASP A 109 24.81 -14.38 -29.67
CA ASP A 109 24.33 -15.22 -30.75
C ASP A 109 24.19 -14.39 -32.05
N LYS A 110 24.71 -14.94 -33.16
CA LYS A 110 24.73 -14.27 -34.47
C LYS A 110 23.35 -14.00 -35.05
N ARG A 111 22.33 -14.72 -34.59
CA ARG A 111 20.94 -14.49 -34.98
C ARG A 111 20.40 -13.16 -34.46
N VAL A 112 20.95 -12.63 -33.36
CA VAL A 112 20.52 -11.36 -32.76
C VAL A 112 21.11 -10.19 -33.54
N THR A 113 20.30 -9.63 -34.43
CA THR A 113 20.71 -8.54 -35.34
C THR A 113 20.31 -7.16 -34.87
N LYS A 114 19.34 -7.07 -33.96
CA LYS A 114 18.88 -5.80 -33.39
C LYS A 114 19.00 -5.79 -31.87
N ARG A 115 19.52 -4.69 -31.33
CA ARG A 115 19.72 -4.50 -29.89
C ARG A 115 19.28 -3.12 -29.46
N TYR A 116 18.50 -3.03 -28.39
CA TYR A 116 17.98 -1.79 -27.87
C TYR A 116 18.17 -1.67 -26.37
N GLY A 117 18.76 -0.55 -25.92
CA GLY A 117 18.69 -0.14 -24.53
C GLY A 117 17.41 0.64 -24.28
N VAL A 118 16.73 0.38 -23.17
CA VAL A 118 15.45 1.03 -22.84
C VAL A 118 15.58 2.48 -22.35
N ALA A 119 16.81 2.96 -22.23
CA ALA A 119 17.17 4.36 -21.92
C ALA A 119 18.56 4.69 -22.48
N GLU A 120 18.85 5.97 -22.68
CA GLU A 120 20.14 6.42 -23.20
C GLU A 120 21.33 5.95 -22.38
N ASN A 121 21.25 6.07 -21.06
CA ASN A 121 22.32 5.59 -20.15
C ASN A 121 22.53 4.08 -20.25
N THR A 122 21.45 3.30 -20.36
CA THR A 122 21.54 1.85 -20.57
C THR A 122 22.22 1.55 -21.90
N THR A 123 21.80 2.22 -22.98
CA THR A 123 22.40 2.09 -24.32
C THR A 123 23.89 2.43 -24.30
N LYS A 124 24.24 3.58 -23.71
CA LYS A 124 25.64 4.04 -23.58
C LYS A 124 26.48 3.04 -22.80
N GLY A 125 25.98 2.59 -21.64
CA GLY A 125 26.68 1.61 -20.80
C GLY A 125 26.95 0.29 -21.49
N ILE A 126 25.97 -0.23 -22.27
CA ILE A 126 26.13 -1.47 -23.06
C ILE A 126 27.15 -1.26 -24.19
N ARG A 127 27.01 -0.21 -24.97
CA ARG A 127 27.91 0.10 -26.09
C ARG A 127 29.36 0.26 -25.65
N GLU A 128 29.60 1.06 -24.63
CA GLU A 128 30.95 1.34 -24.13
C GLU A 128 31.62 0.14 -23.44
N HIS A 129 30.83 -0.70 -22.81
CA HIS A 129 31.39 -1.81 -22.03
C HIS A 129 31.58 -3.10 -22.84
N PHE A 130 30.73 -3.36 -23.82
CA PHE A 130 30.72 -4.63 -24.58
C PHE A 130 31.13 -4.46 -26.04
N ASP A 131 31.41 -3.24 -26.49
CA ASP A 131 31.79 -2.93 -27.88
C ASP A 131 30.79 -3.53 -28.92
N ILE A 132 29.51 -3.36 -28.67
CA ILE A 132 28.43 -3.80 -29.53
C ILE A 132 27.53 -2.63 -29.95
N GLU A 133 26.98 -2.73 -31.15
CA GLU A 133 26.04 -1.72 -31.65
C GLU A 133 24.68 -1.90 -30.96
N VAL A 134 24.20 -0.82 -30.32
CA VAL A 134 22.93 -0.75 -29.60
C VAL A 134 22.28 0.60 -29.85
N SER A 135 20.98 0.60 -30.14
CA SER A 135 20.19 1.83 -30.25
C SER A 135 19.30 2.03 -29.02
N THR A 136 18.86 3.26 -28.80
CA THR A 136 17.91 3.54 -27.70
C THR A 136 16.48 3.37 -28.20
N MET A 137 15.66 2.66 -27.39
CA MET A 137 14.23 2.54 -27.59
C MET A 137 13.54 2.56 -26.24
N TYR A 138 12.91 3.69 -25.91
CA TYR A 138 12.24 3.85 -24.63
C TYR A 138 11.05 2.89 -24.48
N ASN A 139 10.86 2.40 -23.24
CA ASN A 139 9.71 1.57 -22.92
C ASN A 139 8.41 2.33 -23.17
N PRO A 140 7.38 1.66 -23.74
CA PRO A 140 6.08 2.28 -23.89
C PRO A 140 5.46 2.52 -22.50
N TYR A 141 4.67 3.57 -22.42
CA TYR A 141 3.84 3.85 -21.25
C TYR A 141 2.54 4.50 -21.72
N THR A 142 1.43 4.02 -21.20
CA THR A 142 0.11 4.59 -21.44
C THR A 142 -0.35 5.32 -20.19
N PRO A 143 -0.40 6.66 -20.21
CA PRO A 143 -0.88 7.41 -19.05
C PRO A 143 -2.27 6.98 -18.63
N LYS A 144 -2.45 6.67 -17.35
CA LYS A 144 -3.72 6.26 -16.75
C LYS A 144 -4.18 7.32 -15.77
N LYS A 145 -5.49 7.58 -15.74
CA LYS A 145 -6.07 8.41 -14.68
C LYS A 145 -6.21 7.53 -13.44
N PRO A 146 -5.55 7.87 -12.32
CA PRO A 146 -5.69 7.09 -11.09
C PRO A 146 -7.12 7.21 -10.56
N ARG A 147 -7.62 6.13 -9.96
CA ARG A 147 -8.86 6.15 -9.19
C ARG A 147 -8.57 6.73 -7.79
N LYS A 148 -9.58 7.38 -7.16
CA LYS A 148 -9.49 7.72 -5.75
C LYS A 148 -9.37 6.42 -4.94
N VAL A 149 -8.41 6.35 -4.02
CA VAL A 149 -8.36 5.29 -2.99
C VAL A 149 -9.05 5.82 -1.75
N LEU A 150 -10.02 5.07 -1.22
CA LEU A 150 -10.75 5.45 -0.02
C LEU A 150 -9.90 5.13 1.22
N HIS A 151 -9.53 6.13 2.00
CA HIS A 151 -8.74 5.94 3.21
C HIS A 151 -9.66 5.85 4.43
N LEU A 152 -9.74 4.66 5.02
CA LEU A 152 -10.51 4.36 6.21
C LEU A 152 -9.57 4.19 7.42
N ILE A 153 -10.04 4.64 8.59
CA ILE A 153 -9.31 4.48 9.85
C ILE A 153 -10.25 3.99 10.94
N SER A 154 -9.74 3.13 11.81
CA SER A 154 -10.41 2.71 13.04
C SER A 154 -9.44 2.74 14.20
N ALA A 155 -9.90 3.16 15.38
CA ALA A 155 -9.17 3.06 16.64
C ALA A 155 -10.05 2.26 17.61
N THR A 156 -9.92 0.94 17.62
CA THR A 156 -10.84 0.07 18.37
C THR A 156 -10.25 -1.31 18.64
N ARG A 157 -10.79 -2.01 19.62
CA ARG A 157 -10.51 -3.44 19.82
C ARG A 157 -11.20 -4.28 18.76
N LEU A 158 -10.57 -5.38 18.35
CA LEU A 158 -11.16 -6.33 17.39
C LEU A 158 -12.01 -7.38 18.12
N SER A 159 -13.03 -6.93 18.83
CA SER A 159 -13.99 -7.77 19.54
C SER A 159 -15.37 -7.74 18.88
N PRO A 160 -16.21 -8.76 19.12
CA PRO A 160 -17.55 -8.82 18.53
C PRO A 160 -18.39 -7.58 18.85
N ASP A 161 -18.39 -7.11 20.10
CA ASP A 161 -19.11 -5.93 20.58
C ASP A 161 -18.67 -4.62 19.91
N LYS A 162 -17.40 -4.56 19.44
CA LYS A 162 -16.86 -3.45 18.65
C LYS A 162 -17.06 -3.62 17.14
N GLY A 163 -17.78 -4.66 16.74
CA GLY A 163 -18.24 -4.86 15.38
C GLY A 163 -17.20 -5.38 14.40
N TYR A 164 -16.21 -6.16 14.86
CA TYR A 164 -15.20 -6.69 13.96
C TYR A 164 -15.77 -7.41 12.74
N ASN A 165 -16.78 -8.28 12.94
CA ASN A 165 -17.45 -8.96 11.83
C ASN A 165 -18.15 -8.01 10.85
N ARG A 166 -18.63 -6.84 11.33
CA ARG A 166 -19.22 -5.82 10.47
C ARG A 166 -18.16 -5.06 9.68
N MET A 167 -16.96 -4.90 10.26
CA MET A 167 -15.81 -4.32 9.52
C MET A 167 -15.45 -5.22 8.34
N LEU A 168 -15.39 -6.53 8.51
CA LEU A 168 -15.15 -7.48 7.42
C LEU A 168 -16.25 -7.40 6.35
N LYS A 169 -17.55 -7.35 6.74
CA LYS A 169 -18.65 -7.18 5.79
C LYS A 169 -18.58 -5.85 5.01
N LEU A 170 -18.12 -4.76 5.63
CA LEU A 170 -17.90 -3.51 4.92
C LEU A 170 -16.74 -3.62 3.91
N ALA A 171 -15.66 -4.29 4.28
CA ALA A 171 -14.54 -4.58 3.39
C ALA A 171 -14.99 -5.44 2.19
N ASP A 172 -15.71 -6.54 2.43
CA ASP A 172 -16.32 -7.38 1.38
C ASP A 172 -17.19 -6.56 0.41
N ALA A 173 -18.00 -5.64 0.95
CA ALA A 173 -18.89 -4.81 0.13
C ALA A 173 -18.13 -3.83 -0.76
N LEU A 174 -17.04 -3.23 -0.24
CA LEU A 174 -16.16 -2.36 -1.02
C LEU A 174 -15.43 -3.14 -2.14
N GLU A 175 -14.91 -4.33 -1.83
CA GLU A 175 -14.25 -5.20 -2.80
C GLU A 175 -15.22 -5.67 -3.88
N LYS A 176 -16.42 -6.10 -3.51
CA LYS A 176 -17.46 -6.50 -4.45
C LYS A 176 -17.87 -5.36 -5.40
N ALA A 177 -17.82 -4.13 -4.92
CA ALA A 177 -18.13 -2.94 -5.71
C ALA A 177 -16.91 -2.42 -6.51
N ASP A 178 -15.78 -3.11 -6.50
CA ASP A 178 -14.49 -2.69 -7.11
C ASP A 178 -14.06 -1.28 -6.65
N ILE A 179 -14.32 -0.94 -5.39
CA ILE A 179 -13.89 0.33 -4.79
C ILE A 179 -12.52 0.14 -4.14
N PRO A 180 -11.47 0.82 -4.64
CA PRO A 180 -10.15 0.72 -4.03
C PRO A 180 -10.15 1.46 -2.69
N TYR A 181 -9.68 0.79 -1.64
CA TYR A 181 -9.59 1.33 -0.30
C TYR A 181 -8.28 0.92 0.39
N LEU A 182 -7.91 1.67 1.40
CA LEU A 182 -6.88 1.33 2.38
C LEU A 182 -7.48 1.58 3.77
N TRP A 183 -7.59 0.53 4.58
CA TRP A 183 -8.14 0.61 5.92
C TRP A 183 -7.08 0.32 6.98
N THR A 184 -6.74 1.32 7.78
CA THR A 184 -5.81 1.16 8.90
C THR A 184 -6.59 1.04 10.21
N ILE A 185 -6.36 -0.04 10.94
CA ILE A 185 -7.01 -0.32 12.21
C ILE A 185 -5.96 -0.26 13.31
N TYR A 186 -6.09 0.70 14.22
CA TYR A 186 -5.28 0.79 15.43
C TYR A 186 -5.95 0.00 16.56
N THR A 187 -5.30 -1.07 17.03
CA THR A 187 -5.87 -2.02 18.00
C THR A 187 -4.81 -2.58 18.95
N ASP A 188 -5.24 -2.94 20.14
CA ASP A 188 -4.37 -3.53 21.16
C ASP A 188 -3.79 -4.90 20.76
N LYS A 189 -4.54 -5.64 19.93
CA LYS A 189 -4.16 -6.97 19.44
C LYS A 189 -4.22 -7.02 17.91
N PRO A 190 -3.17 -6.50 17.22
CA PRO A 190 -3.09 -6.60 15.77
C PRO A 190 -3.13 -8.06 15.30
N GLN A 191 -3.92 -8.31 14.27
CA GLN A 191 -4.08 -9.63 13.64
C GLN A 191 -4.25 -9.50 12.12
N ASP A 192 -4.10 -10.61 11.42
CA ASP A 192 -4.45 -10.70 10.02
C ASP A 192 -5.99 -10.64 9.86
N THR A 193 -6.45 -9.80 8.95
CA THR A 193 -7.88 -9.63 8.65
C THR A 193 -8.36 -10.49 7.51
N GLY A 194 -7.44 -11.07 6.73
CA GLY A 194 -7.76 -11.79 5.49
C GLY A 194 -8.05 -10.88 4.29
N HIS A 195 -7.96 -9.55 4.44
CA HIS A 195 -8.14 -8.57 3.37
C HIS A 195 -6.83 -7.81 3.12
N ASP A 196 -6.31 -7.85 1.90
CA ASP A 196 -5.03 -7.22 1.53
C ASP A 196 -5.01 -5.69 1.78
N SER A 197 -6.17 -5.04 1.73
CA SER A 197 -6.34 -3.60 1.93
C SER A 197 -6.66 -3.20 3.38
N MET A 198 -6.68 -4.15 4.33
CA MET A 198 -6.94 -3.90 5.76
C MET A 198 -5.72 -4.25 6.61
N GLY A 199 -5.05 -3.24 7.16
CA GLY A 199 -3.88 -3.43 8.02
C GLY A 199 -4.18 -3.11 9.50
N CYS A 200 -3.71 -3.97 10.41
CA CYS A 200 -3.79 -3.74 11.86
C CYS A 200 -2.46 -3.24 12.42
N LEU A 201 -2.50 -2.14 13.14
CA LEU A 201 -1.36 -1.51 13.80
C LEU A 201 -1.58 -1.38 15.31
N LYS A 202 -0.50 -1.20 16.07
CA LYS A 202 -0.58 -0.91 17.50
C LYS A 202 -1.17 0.49 17.76
N PRO A 203 -1.85 0.69 18.92
CA PRO A 203 -2.41 1.99 19.29
C PRO A 203 -1.36 3.11 19.34
N ARG A 204 -1.80 4.33 19.09
CA ARG A 204 -0.98 5.55 19.11
C ARG A 204 -1.68 6.63 19.94
N LEU A 205 -0.90 7.47 20.62
CA LEU A 205 -1.45 8.62 21.35
C LEU A 205 -1.72 9.81 20.42
N ASP A 206 -1.01 9.90 19.29
CA ASP A 206 -1.17 10.92 18.25
C ASP A 206 -2.14 10.48 17.13
N ILE A 207 -3.10 9.60 17.45
CA ILE A 207 -4.06 9.02 16.48
C ILE A 207 -4.87 10.09 15.74
N LEU A 208 -5.14 11.22 16.37
CA LEU A 208 -5.95 12.31 15.80
C LEU A 208 -5.33 12.88 14.52
N ASP A 209 -4.00 12.94 14.43
CA ASP A 209 -3.28 13.41 13.23
C ASP A 209 -3.53 12.51 12.02
N PHE A 210 -3.77 11.21 12.26
CA PHE A 210 -4.08 10.23 11.23
C PHE A 210 -5.57 10.25 10.88
N VAL A 211 -6.43 10.39 11.88
CA VAL A 211 -7.88 10.55 11.69
C VAL A 211 -8.17 11.77 10.82
N ALA A 212 -7.50 12.90 11.05
CA ALA A 212 -7.65 14.11 10.26
C ALA A 212 -7.30 13.99 8.78
N LYS A 213 -6.55 12.94 8.40
CA LYS A 213 -6.13 12.68 7.01
C LYS A 213 -6.93 11.57 6.34
N ALA A 214 -7.76 10.84 7.08
CA ALA A 214 -8.61 9.79 6.55
C ALA A 214 -9.85 10.36 5.84
N ASP A 215 -10.42 9.61 4.90
CA ASP A 215 -11.72 9.92 4.32
C ASP A 215 -12.84 9.64 5.31
N TYR A 216 -12.69 8.63 6.18
CA TYR A 216 -13.65 8.28 7.23
C TYR A 216 -12.98 7.63 8.44
N LEU A 217 -13.48 7.96 9.63
CA LEU A 217 -13.40 7.10 10.79
C LEU A 217 -14.47 6.01 10.70
N VAL A 218 -14.12 4.76 10.99
CA VAL A 218 -15.08 3.64 10.99
C VAL A 218 -15.22 3.07 12.39
N GLN A 219 -16.45 3.07 12.94
CA GLN A 219 -16.79 2.52 14.26
C GLN A 219 -18.12 1.77 14.22
N LEU A 220 -18.08 0.46 14.12
CA LEU A 220 -19.25 -0.40 13.91
C LEU A 220 -19.67 -1.17 15.18
N SER A 221 -19.60 -0.49 16.34
CA SER A 221 -19.94 -1.06 17.66
C SER A 221 -21.41 -1.46 17.80
N ASP A 222 -21.70 -2.39 18.71
CA ASP A 222 -23.08 -2.73 19.11
C ASP A 222 -23.71 -1.61 19.92
N SER A 223 -22.93 -1.01 20.81
CA SER A 223 -23.35 0.09 21.67
C SER A 223 -22.16 0.91 22.13
N GLU A 224 -22.41 2.18 22.42
CA GLU A 224 -21.48 3.09 23.10
C GLU A 224 -22.27 3.98 24.06
N GLY A 225 -21.69 4.25 25.23
CA GLY A 225 -22.26 5.26 26.14
C GLY A 225 -21.92 6.68 25.69
N TYR A 226 -20.67 6.88 25.25
CA TYR A 226 -20.15 8.08 24.61
C TYR A 226 -18.91 7.68 23.81
N SER A 227 -18.87 8.00 22.53
CA SER A 227 -17.75 7.64 21.68
C SER A 227 -16.79 8.82 21.48
N TYR A 228 -15.68 8.82 22.18
CA TYR A 228 -14.63 9.83 21.97
C TYR A 228 -14.09 9.78 20.54
N SER A 229 -13.91 8.61 19.94
CA SER A 229 -13.41 8.49 18.57
C SER A 229 -14.31 9.21 17.56
N ILE A 230 -15.63 9.17 17.73
CA ILE A 230 -16.58 9.91 16.87
C ILE A 230 -16.40 11.42 17.07
N VAL A 231 -16.38 11.89 18.32
CA VAL A 231 -16.26 13.31 18.62
C VAL A 231 -14.92 13.86 18.13
N GLU A 232 -13.84 13.13 18.33
CA GLU A 232 -12.51 13.46 17.82
C GLU A 232 -12.49 13.57 16.29
N ALA A 233 -13.05 12.58 15.58
CA ALA A 233 -13.11 12.59 14.12
C ALA A 233 -13.91 13.79 13.60
N LEU A 234 -15.11 14.02 14.13
CA LEU A 234 -15.96 15.12 13.72
C LEU A 234 -15.34 16.50 14.02
N SER A 235 -14.62 16.64 15.14
CA SER A 235 -13.94 17.89 15.52
C SER A 235 -12.84 18.30 14.54
N VAL A 236 -12.19 17.34 13.89
CA VAL A 236 -11.19 17.59 12.84
C VAL A 236 -11.77 17.56 11.43
N GLY A 237 -13.10 17.45 11.29
CA GLY A 237 -13.80 17.44 10.01
C GLY A 237 -13.73 16.11 9.26
N THR A 238 -13.36 15.02 9.94
CA THR A 238 -13.34 13.67 9.37
C THR A 238 -14.72 13.03 9.55
N PRO A 239 -15.42 12.64 8.47
CA PRO A 239 -16.71 12.02 8.55
C PRO A 239 -16.62 10.60 9.14
N VAL A 240 -17.75 10.11 9.65
CA VAL A 240 -17.80 8.85 10.38
C VAL A 240 -18.71 7.85 9.68
N ILE A 241 -18.26 6.60 9.57
CA ILE A 241 -19.12 5.45 9.25
C ILE A 241 -19.34 4.68 10.55
N CYS A 242 -20.56 4.60 11.03
CA CYS A 242 -20.88 3.87 12.27
C CYS A 242 -22.17 3.07 12.13
N THR A 243 -22.41 2.18 13.09
CA THR A 243 -23.70 1.52 13.27
C THR A 243 -24.70 2.45 13.98
N ALA A 244 -25.98 2.10 13.95
CA ALA A 244 -27.06 2.87 14.56
C ALA A 244 -27.13 2.71 16.10
N PHE A 245 -25.98 2.71 16.80
CA PHE A 245 -26.00 2.70 18.26
C PHE A 245 -26.50 4.05 18.82
N GLY A 246 -27.19 3.98 20.00
CA GLY A 246 -28.06 5.04 20.50
C GLY A 246 -27.51 6.45 20.50
N VAL A 247 -26.20 6.66 20.73
CA VAL A 247 -25.59 8.00 20.81
C VAL A 247 -25.00 8.52 19.51
N ALA A 248 -24.96 7.72 18.43
CA ALA A 248 -24.31 8.12 17.18
C ALA A 248 -24.87 9.41 16.59
N ALA A 249 -26.19 9.48 16.42
CA ALA A 249 -26.88 10.67 15.91
C ALA A 249 -26.79 11.84 16.91
N GLU A 250 -26.87 11.56 18.21
CA GLU A 250 -26.72 12.57 19.26
C GLU A 250 -25.34 13.22 19.23
N GLN A 251 -24.28 12.45 18.90
CA GLN A 251 -22.92 12.95 18.76
C GLN A 251 -22.64 13.65 17.41
N GLY A 252 -23.68 13.84 16.57
CA GLY A 252 -23.61 14.62 15.35
C GLY A 252 -23.34 13.84 14.07
N VAL A 253 -23.46 12.50 14.08
CA VAL A 253 -23.38 11.70 12.84
C VAL A 253 -24.73 11.79 12.10
N GLU A 254 -24.69 12.38 10.90
CA GLU A 254 -25.85 12.55 10.02
C GLU A 254 -25.56 11.96 8.63
N ASN A 255 -26.46 11.12 8.13
CA ASN A 255 -26.30 10.47 6.81
C ASN A 255 -26.10 11.48 5.69
N GLY A 256 -25.01 11.33 4.94
CA GLY A 256 -24.65 12.18 3.80
C GLY A 256 -24.15 13.57 4.14
N LYS A 257 -24.07 13.97 5.43
CA LYS A 257 -23.56 15.27 5.87
C LYS A 257 -22.28 15.17 6.66
N THR A 258 -22.27 14.42 7.74
CA THR A 258 -21.11 14.21 8.60
C THR A 258 -20.67 12.75 8.64
N GLY A 259 -21.35 11.87 7.92
CA GLY A 259 -21.01 10.46 7.84
C GLY A 259 -22.13 9.59 7.32
N PHE A 260 -22.10 8.31 7.68
CA PHE A 260 -23.09 7.30 7.34
C PHE A 260 -23.37 6.41 8.55
N ILE A 261 -24.67 6.23 8.87
CA ILE A 261 -25.13 5.31 9.89
C ILE A 261 -25.63 4.06 9.19
N LEU A 262 -24.97 2.93 9.44
CA LEU A 262 -25.27 1.63 8.81
C LEU A 262 -26.17 0.78 9.70
N PRO A 263 -27.03 -0.08 9.13
CA PRO A 263 -27.78 -1.04 9.91
C PRO A 263 -26.86 -2.07 10.56
N PHE A 264 -27.26 -2.60 11.74
CA PHE A 264 -26.44 -3.58 12.48
C PHE A 264 -26.21 -4.88 11.73
N ASP A 265 -27.12 -5.30 10.89
CA ASP A 265 -27.01 -6.51 10.08
C ASP A 265 -26.15 -6.31 8.82
N MET A 266 -25.81 -5.06 8.50
CA MET A 266 -25.06 -4.66 7.30
C MET A 266 -25.79 -5.03 5.99
N SER A 267 -27.11 -5.09 6.00
CA SER A 267 -27.93 -5.48 4.85
C SER A 267 -27.96 -4.43 3.73
N ASP A 268 -27.75 -3.16 4.07
CA ASP A 268 -27.75 -2.03 3.13
C ASP A 268 -26.55 -1.11 3.41
N ILE A 269 -25.48 -1.30 2.64
CA ILE A 269 -24.26 -0.49 2.72
C ILE A 269 -24.22 0.43 1.51
N PRO A 270 -24.34 1.75 1.66
CA PRO A 270 -24.37 2.70 0.55
C PRO A 270 -22.96 2.95 0.00
N VAL A 271 -22.29 1.93 -0.55
CA VAL A 271 -20.88 1.97 -0.97
C VAL A 271 -20.58 3.09 -1.97
N ASP A 272 -21.46 3.35 -2.93
CA ASP A 272 -21.29 4.44 -3.90
C ASP A 272 -21.34 5.82 -3.24
N ALA A 273 -22.24 6.02 -2.27
CA ALA A 273 -22.34 7.26 -1.52
C ALA A 273 -21.11 7.46 -0.62
N ILE A 274 -20.64 6.41 0.03
CA ILE A 274 -19.39 6.40 0.82
C ILE A 274 -18.22 6.77 -0.09
N TYR A 275 -18.09 6.14 -1.26
CA TYR A 275 -17.00 6.44 -2.19
C TYR A 275 -17.04 7.86 -2.74
N LYS A 276 -18.23 8.37 -3.03
CA LYS A 276 -18.44 9.76 -3.45
C LYS A 276 -17.99 10.75 -2.37
N GLY A 277 -18.19 10.39 -1.11
CA GLY A 277 -17.83 11.20 0.05
C GLY A 277 -18.88 12.21 0.46
N VAL A 278 -18.65 12.85 1.59
CA VAL A 278 -19.45 13.97 2.11
C VAL A 278 -18.78 15.31 1.83
N LYS A 279 -19.53 16.39 1.83
CA LYS A 279 -18.97 17.74 1.71
C LYS A 279 -18.19 18.09 2.99
N LYS A 280 -17.21 18.98 2.86
CA LYS A 280 -16.52 19.53 4.05
C LYS A 280 -17.52 20.14 5.02
N PHE A 281 -17.35 19.84 6.29
CA PHE A 281 -18.17 20.34 7.38
C PHE A 281 -17.26 20.80 8.53
N LYS A 282 -17.84 21.47 9.50
CA LYS A 282 -17.25 21.81 10.78
C LYS A 282 -18.22 21.36 11.87
N CYS A 283 -17.74 20.66 12.87
CA CYS A 283 -18.53 20.20 14.00
C CYS A 283 -17.79 20.59 15.28
N GLU A 284 -18.49 21.24 16.19
CA GLU A 284 -17.95 21.53 17.51
C GLU A 284 -18.49 20.48 18.51
N PRO A 285 -17.64 19.97 19.41
CA PRO A 285 -18.09 19.08 20.48
C PRO A 285 -19.16 19.77 21.34
N ARG A 286 -20.07 18.98 21.91
CA ARG A 286 -21.02 19.50 22.90
C ARG A 286 -20.29 19.99 24.13
N GLU A 287 -20.75 21.11 24.70
CA GLU A 287 -20.24 21.59 25.97
C GLU A 287 -20.51 20.59 27.10
N SER A 288 -19.57 20.51 28.00
CA SER A 288 -19.61 19.73 29.21
C SER A 288 -19.87 20.66 30.38
N HIS A 289 -20.77 20.32 31.29
CA HIS A 289 -21.14 21.08 32.47
C HIS A 289 -20.69 20.37 33.75
N TYR A 290 -19.51 19.73 33.73
CA TYR A 290 -18.98 19.06 34.91
C TYR A 290 -18.65 20.00 36.07
N GLU A 291 -18.44 21.31 35.80
CA GLU A 291 -18.29 22.36 36.81
C GLU A 291 -19.49 22.43 37.77
N GLU A 292 -20.69 21.97 37.35
CA GLU A 292 -21.88 21.93 38.22
C GLU A 292 -21.79 20.89 39.34
N ILE A 293 -20.93 19.85 39.15
CA ILE A 293 -20.79 18.74 40.08
C ILE A 293 -19.41 18.68 40.75
N LEU A 294 -18.44 19.47 40.24
CA LEU A 294 -17.13 19.54 40.81
C LEU A 294 -17.06 20.58 41.92
N ALA A 295 -16.46 20.26 43.06
CA ALA A 295 -16.23 21.22 44.10
C ALA A 295 -15.21 22.27 43.64
N PRO A 296 -15.50 23.58 43.83
CA PRO A 296 -14.55 24.62 43.48
C PRO A 296 -13.29 24.53 44.36
N GLY A 297 -12.15 24.60 43.73
CA GLY A 297 -10.85 24.52 44.37
C GLY A 297 -9.72 24.88 43.41
N LYS A 298 -8.59 25.32 43.94
CA LYS A 298 -7.39 25.51 43.13
C LYS A 298 -6.59 24.19 43.19
N SER A 299 -6.26 23.65 42.01
CA SER A 299 -5.32 22.56 41.94
C SER A 299 -3.91 23.09 42.29
N GLU A 300 -3.25 22.42 43.24
CA GLU A 300 -1.81 22.58 43.48
C GLU A 300 -0.97 21.83 42.44
N TYR A 301 -1.63 20.95 41.68
CA TYR A 301 -0.99 20.17 40.61
C TYR A 301 -0.94 20.97 39.31
N THR A 302 0.25 21.45 38.98
CA THR A 302 0.51 22.08 37.70
C THR A 302 1.23 21.08 36.80
N TYR A 303 0.50 20.47 35.87
CA TYR A 303 1.13 19.70 34.80
C TYR A 303 1.49 20.65 33.66
N ASN A 304 2.77 20.82 33.45
CA ASN A 304 3.28 21.48 32.24
C ASN A 304 4.03 20.44 31.41
N PRO A 305 3.58 20.11 30.19
CA PRO A 305 4.25 19.13 29.35
C PRO A 305 5.68 19.52 28.97
N ASP A 306 5.99 20.82 29.01
CA ASP A 306 7.31 21.36 28.67
C ASP A 306 8.25 21.45 29.89
N ASP A 307 7.75 21.19 31.12
CA ASP A 307 8.59 21.12 32.29
C ASP A 307 9.67 20.08 32.13
N LYS A 308 10.90 20.43 32.46
CA LYS A 308 12.02 19.50 32.45
C LYS A 308 12.00 18.62 33.68
N VAL A 309 12.24 17.37 33.46
CA VAL A 309 12.41 16.36 34.51
C VAL A 309 13.67 15.55 34.23
N THR A 310 14.31 15.09 35.30
CA THR A 310 15.47 14.21 35.18
C THR A 310 14.97 12.76 35.02
N VAL A 311 15.48 12.07 34.03
CA VAL A 311 15.24 10.65 33.84
C VAL A 311 16.52 9.85 34.00
N LYS A 312 16.38 8.60 34.49
CA LYS A 312 17.47 7.62 34.56
C LYS A 312 17.22 6.53 33.53
N VAL A 313 18.22 6.23 32.72
CA VAL A 313 18.15 5.22 31.67
C VAL A 313 18.14 3.82 32.25
N LEU A 314 17.12 3.03 31.95
CA LEU A 314 16.96 1.64 32.37
C LEU A 314 17.61 0.62 31.45
N LYS A 315 17.70 0.96 30.13
CA LYS A 315 18.29 0.12 29.08
C LYS A 315 19.01 1.01 28.07
N ASN A 316 20.05 0.49 27.43
CA ASN A 316 20.69 1.20 26.31
C ASN A 316 19.70 1.35 25.14
N PHE A 317 19.58 2.56 24.59
CA PHE A 317 18.80 2.82 23.40
C PHE A 317 19.35 4.04 22.64
N PHE A 318 19.05 4.12 21.35
CA PHE A 318 19.37 5.31 20.55
C PHE A 318 18.21 6.30 20.67
N ASP A 319 18.49 7.46 21.24
CA ASP A 319 17.50 8.52 21.39
C ASP A 319 17.49 9.38 20.12
N LEU A 320 16.42 9.27 19.32
CA LEU A 320 16.29 9.97 18.04
C LEU A 320 16.18 11.50 18.18
N GLU A 321 15.63 12.01 19.28
CA GLU A 321 15.54 13.46 19.49
C GLU A 321 16.89 14.06 19.90
N ARG A 322 17.71 13.30 20.62
CA ARG A 322 19.06 13.70 21.06
C ARG A 322 20.14 13.25 20.08
N GLU A 323 19.79 12.45 19.09
CA GLU A 323 20.71 11.87 18.09
C GLU A 323 21.93 11.16 18.70
N GLN A 324 21.74 10.52 19.86
CA GLN A 324 22.83 9.84 20.56
C GLN A 324 22.36 8.60 21.32
N MET A 325 23.33 7.73 21.68
CA MET A 325 23.08 6.58 22.55
C MET A 325 22.84 7.03 23.98
N SER A 326 21.71 6.61 24.55
CA SER A 326 21.42 6.71 25.98
C SER A 326 21.86 5.42 26.67
N ILE A 327 22.87 5.53 27.56
CA ILE A 327 23.50 4.38 28.20
C ILE A 327 22.83 4.09 29.54
N GLN A 328 22.55 2.82 29.81
CA GLN A 328 21.95 2.36 31.06
C GLN A 328 22.67 2.95 32.30
N GLY A 329 21.89 3.45 33.23
CA GLY A 329 22.35 4.09 34.45
C GLY A 329 22.68 5.58 34.33
N THR A 330 22.79 6.13 33.13
CA THR A 330 22.99 7.59 32.93
C THR A 330 21.70 8.35 33.25
N LYS A 331 21.88 9.62 33.62
CA LYS A 331 20.77 10.54 33.90
C LYS A 331 20.86 11.75 33.00
N TYR A 332 19.71 12.25 32.54
CA TYR A 332 19.63 13.48 31.78
C TYR A 332 18.24 14.13 31.89
N GLU A 333 18.14 15.38 31.50
CA GLU A 333 16.89 16.12 31.51
C GLU A 333 16.16 15.97 30.17
N VAL A 334 14.86 15.78 30.24
CA VAL A 334 13.92 15.82 29.11
C VAL A 334 12.66 16.57 29.52
N THR A 335 11.83 16.95 28.55
CA THR A 335 10.49 17.43 28.88
C THR A 335 9.67 16.35 29.57
N ARG A 336 8.73 16.74 30.41
CA ARG A 336 7.86 15.80 31.12
C ARG A 336 7.05 14.92 30.16
N SER A 337 6.64 15.48 29.03
CA SER A 337 5.97 14.71 27.96
C SER A 337 6.88 13.63 27.36
N ARG A 338 8.16 13.98 27.12
CA ARG A 338 9.15 13.03 26.61
C ARG A 338 9.48 11.94 27.63
N ALA A 339 9.65 12.31 28.92
CA ALA A 339 9.86 11.35 29.99
C ALA A 339 8.76 10.29 30.02
N LYS A 340 7.50 10.72 30.00
CA LYS A 340 6.33 9.83 30.00
C LYS A 340 6.31 8.89 28.79
N TYR A 341 6.67 9.39 27.61
CA TYR A 341 6.79 8.56 26.40
C TYR A 341 7.86 7.47 26.56
N LEU A 342 9.06 7.83 27.04
CA LEU A 342 10.16 6.89 27.23
C LEU A 342 9.88 5.88 28.36
N GLU A 343 9.17 6.29 29.43
CA GLU A 343 8.70 5.39 30.50
C GLU A 343 7.70 4.36 29.97
N GLY A 344 6.75 4.77 29.11
CA GLY A 344 5.81 3.87 28.46
C GLY A 344 6.48 2.77 27.61
N MET A 345 7.72 3.01 27.18
CA MET A 345 8.56 2.04 26.49
C MET A 345 9.49 1.24 27.42
N ASN A 346 9.44 1.47 28.74
CA ASN A 346 10.37 0.91 29.74
C ASN A 346 11.85 1.20 29.42
N LEU A 347 12.15 2.38 28.93
CA LEU A 347 13.51 2.81 28.58
C LEU A 347 14.15 3.67 29.67
N VAL A 348 13.34 4.42 30.40
CA VAL A 348 13.78 5.32 31.48
C VAL A 348 12.84 5.21 32.68
N GLU A 349 13.27 5.75 33.84
CA GLU A 349 12.45 6.07 34.98
C GLU A 349 12.61 7.55 35.33
N THR A 350 11.51 8.27 35.57
CA THR A 350 11.56 9.64 36.05
C THR A 350 12.08 9.67 37.51
N MET A 351 12.98 10.57 37.79
CA MET A 351 13.52 10.80 39.14
C MET A 351 12.76 11.97 39.76
N GLU A 352 12.29 11.77 40.99
CA GLU A 352 11.69 12.85 41.82
C GLU A 352 12.70 13.95 42.18
#